data_b80ba6bf0d8bdba73349a4ab39d17c84
#
_entry.id   b80ba6bf0d8bdba73349a4ab39d17c84
#
_cell.length_a   1.000
_cell.length_b   1.000
_cell.length_c   1.000
_cell.angle_alpha   90.00
_cell.angle_beta   90.00
_cell.angle_gamma   90.00
#
_symmetry.space_group_name_H-M   'P 1'
#
loop_
_entity.id
_entity.type
_entity.pdbx_description
1 polymer ?
#
loop_
_entity_poly.entity_id
_entity_poly.type
_entity_poly.pdbx_seq_one_letter_code
_entity_poly.pdbx_strand_id
1 'polypeptide(L)'
;LVDRKISSDEYTTYIGGNNYEIGRQAGFFVNRQVKEKYPTVLEVWGLSGSSPAQDRHRGFMEVLNSRIKVKEIFGKWKPETVEKEIAEMDSLEEVDVVFAHNDVMAMAARRAIERMHPGLADRICFVGIDAVSGRGSGLEAVMHGELAASVLYPTGGSLAIRVAMQILNGEDVSRQYLLSSALIDKNNAGTLFIQSEQVVDYQHQIELQRENLESMLSKYTFLQNSVGIILLLMGMLLLSALYVVHVLSLIHI
;
A
#
# COMPACT_ATOMS: atom_id res chain seq x y z
N LEU A 1 10.16 0.62 13.89
CA LEU A 1 9.11 -0.33 13.51
C LEU A 1 8.18 0.30 12.48
N VAL A 2 7.74 -0.48 11.51
CA VAL A 2 6.77 -0.06 10.50
C VAL A 2 5.65 -1.10 10.42
N ASP A 3 4.38 -0.63 10.29
CA ASP A 3 3.16 -1.43 10.11
C ASP A 3 2.73 -2.23 11.36
N ARG A 4 3.58 -3.05 11.94
CA ARG A 4 3.24 -3.92 13.08
C ARG A 4 3.99 -3.54 14.33
N LYS A 5 3.29 -3.55 15.47
CA LYS A 5 3.88 -3.39 16.79
C LYS A 5 4.41 -4.72 17.29
N ILE A 6 5.40 -4.65 18.15
CA ILE A 6 5.93 -5.78 18.93
C ILE A 6 5.50 -5.61 20.40
N SER A 7 5.64 -6.67 21.19
CA SER A 7 5.28 -6.66 22.62
C SER A 7 6.30 -5.93 23.49
N SER A 8 7.44 -5.51 22.93
CA SER A 8 8.50 -4.78 23.64
C SER A 8 8.41 -3.29 23.37
N ASP A 9 8.81 -2.48 24.34
CA ASP A 9 9.01 -1.03 24.19
C ASP A 9 10.43 -0.66 23.72
N GLU A 10 11.27 -1.65 23.42
CA GLU A 10 12.65 -1.45 22.97
C GLU A 10 12.73 -1.17 21.46
N TYR A 11 12.19 -0.03 21.04
CA TYR A 11 12.31 0.48 19.67
C TYR A 11 12.40 2.00 19.68
N THR A 12 13.04 2.58 18.68
CA THR A 12 13.20 4.03 18.55
C THR A 12 11.88 4.71 18.20
N THR A 13 11.19 4.22 17.18
CA THR A 13 9.91 4.78 16.72
C THR A 13 9.02 3.71 16.08
N TYR A 14 7.71 3.97 16.07
CA TYR A 14 6.69 3.20 15.36
C TYR A 14 5.98 4.08 14.34
N ILE A 15 5.80 3.57 13.11
CA ILE A 15 5.07 4.24 12.03
C ILE A 15 4.04 3.27 11.48
N GLY A 16 2.77 3.65 11.44
CA GLY A 16 1.72 2.78 10.90
C GLY A 16 0.33 3.40 10.98
N GLY A 17 -0.63 2.76 10.35
CA GLY A 17 -2.04 3.12 10.46
C GLY A 17 -2.57 2.95 11.87
N ASN A 18 -3.51 3.80 12.26
CA ASN A 18 -4.23 3.64 13.54
C ASN A 18 -5.27 2.51 13.41
N ASN A 19 -4.84 1.26 13.57
CA ASN A 19 -5.68 0.08 13.39
C ASN A 19 -6.91 0.06 14.32
N TYR A 20 -6.79 0.63 15.51
CA TYR A 20 -7.92 0.77 16.42
C TYR A 20 -9.00 1.72 15.86
N GLU A 21 -8.60 2.89 15.38
CA GLU A 21 -9.53 3.84 14.75
C GLU A 21 -10.10 3.30 13.44
N ILE A 22 -9.31 2.54 12.68
CA ILE A 22 -9.77 1.82 11.47
C ILE A 22 -10.91 0.86 11.82
N GLY A 23 -10.75 0.06 12.87
CA GLY A 23 -11.82 -0.81 13.37
C GLY A 23 -13.06 -0.04 13.79
N ARG A 24 -12.91 1.09 14.48
CA ARG A 24 -14.04 1.97 14.86
C ARG A 24 -14.79 2.50 13.65
N GLN A 25 -14.08 2.96 12.61
CA GLN A 25 -14.71 3.46 11.37
C GLN A 25 -15.53 2.37 10.70
N ALA A 26 -15.01 1.14 10.62
CA ALA A 26 -15.77 -0.01 10.13
C ALA A 26 -17.02 -0.28 10.98
N GLY A 27 -16.92 -0.26 12.30
CA GLY A 27 -18.05 -0.48 13.21
C GLY A 27 -19.11 0.60 13.10
N PHE A 28 -18.73 1.88 12.99
CA PHE A 28 -19.68 2.97 12.74
C PHE A 28 -20.39 2.82 11.39
N PHE A 29 -19.68 2.37 10.35
CA PHE A 29 -20.28 2.10 9.07
C PHE A 29 -21.29 0.96 9.18
N VAL A 30 -20.92 -0.18 9.77
CA VAL A 30 -21.80 -1.34 9.97
C VAL A 30 -23.06 -0.94 10.72
N ASN A 31 -22.95 -0.20 11.83
CA ASN A 31 -24.11 0.27 12.59
C ASN A 31 -25.14 1.04 11.74
N ARG A 32 -24.68 1.76 10.71
CA ARG A 32 -25.56 2.52 9.79
C ARG A 32 -26.19 1.65 8.71
N GLN A 33 -25.56 0.53 8.35
CA GLN A 33 -26.06 -0.35 7.29
C GLN A 33 -27.13 -1.33 7.79
N VAL A 34 -27.02 -1.79 9.02
CA VAL A 34 -27.93 -2.81 9.57
C VAL A 34 -29.31 -2.22 9.88
N LYS A 35 -30.34 -2.83 9.30
CA LYS A 35 -31.75 -2.43 9.47
C LYS A 35 -32.53 -3.42 10.34
N GLU A 36 -32.05 -4.64 10.44
CA GLU A 36 -32.67 -5.74 11.17
C GLU A 36 -32.71 -5.44 12.66
N LYS A 37 -33.69 -6.03 13.36
CA LYS A 37 -33.82 -5.85 14.81
C LYS A 37 -32.67 -6.50 15.58
N TYR A 38 -32.19 -7.66 15.11
CA TYR A 38 -31.10 -8.43 15.68
C TYR A 38 -30.15 -8.91 14.58
N PRO A 39 -29.35 -8.03 14.02
CA PRO A 39 -28.47 -8.37 12.90
C PRO A 39 -27.29 -9.24 13.35
N THR A 40 -26.82 -10.07 12.42
CA THR A 40 -25.63 -10.90 12.60
C THR A 40 -24.50 -10.39 11.72
N VAL A 41 -23.36 -10.10 12.33
CA VAL A 41 -22.11 -9.76 11.63
C VAL A 41 -21.18 -10.96 11.69
N LEU A 42 -20.61 -11.33 10.55
CA LEU A 42 -19.49 -12.25 10.47
C LEU A 42 -18.20 -11.44 10.41
N GLU A 43 -17.39 -11.49 11.47
CA GLU A 43 -16.06 -10.89 11.51
C GLU A 43 -15.02 -11.88 11.01
N VAL A 44 -14.31 -11.50 9.94
CA VAL A 44 -13.24 -12.30 9.32
C VAL A 44 -11.89 -11.74 9.76
N TRP A 45 -11.31 -12.38 10.76
CA TRP A 45 -10.05 -11.97 11.36
C TRP A 45 -8.85 -12.16 10.44
N GLY A 46 -7.89 -11.26 10.55
CA GLY A 46 -6.52 -11.52 10.11
C GLY A 46 -5.82 -12.56 11.00
N LEU A 47 -4.51 -12.45 11.14
CA LEU A 47 -3.75 -13.30 12.07
C LEU A 47 -4.02 -12.83 13.50
N SER A 48 -4.70 -13.64 14.30
CA SER A 48 -5.19 -13.28 15.65
C SER A 48 -4.10 -12.81 16.63
N GLY A 49 -2.85 -13.29 16.46
CA GLY A 49 -1.70 -12.85 17.26
C GLY A 49 -1.07 -11.54 16.79
N SER A 50 -1.52 -10.93 15.69
CA SER A 50 -0.94 -9.69 15.17
C SER A 50 -1.61 -8.44 15.76
N SER A 51 -0.82 -7.42 16.07
CA SER A 51 -1.33 -6.15 16.59
C SER A 51 -2.39 -5.49 15.68
N PRO A 52 -2.28 -5.50 14.33
CA PRO A 52 -3.34 -4.94 13.50
C PRO A 52 -4.68 -5.65 13.66
N ALA A 53 -4.69 -7.00 13.72
CA ALA A 53 -5.94 -7.73 13.85
C ALA A 53 -6.60 -7.48 15.21
N GLN A 54 -5.82 -7.48 16.29
CA GLN A 54 -6.32 -7.21 17.64
C GLN A 54 -6.86 -5.78 17.79
N ASP A 55 -6.14 -4.79 17.25
CA ASP A 55 -6.56 -3.39 17.32
C ASP A 55 -7.81 -3.14 16.47
N ARG A 56 -7.93 -3.74 15.26
CA ARG A 56 -9.12 -3.65 14.40
C ARG A 56 -10.34 -4.24 15.10
N HIS A 57 -10.23 -5.44 15.64
CA HIS A 57 -11.30 -6.07 16.41
C HIS A 57 -11.72 -5.21 17.62
N ARG A 58 -10.75 -4.78 18.44
CA ARG A 58 -11.04 -3.98 19.63
C ARG A 58 -11.77 -2.69 19.28
N GLY A 59 -11.31 -1.96 18.26
CA GLY A 59 -11.96 -0.75 17.80
C GLY A 59 -13.35 -1.00 17.22
N PHE A 60 -13.52 -2.08 16.46
CA PHE A 60 -14.80 -2.49 15.90
C PHE A 60 -15.82 -2.79 17.00
N MET A 61 -15.46 -3.66 17.92
CA MET A 61 -16.35 -4.09 19.03
C MET A 61 -16.73 -2.95 19.98
N GLU A 62 -15.82 -1.97 20.20
CA GLU A 62 -16.11 -0.84 21.10
C GLU A 62 -17.29 0.01 20.65
N VAL A 63 -17.45 0.19 19.35
CA VAL A 63 -18.49 1.07 18.79
C VAL A 63 -19.71 0.30 18.29
N LEU A 64 -19.61 -1.02 18.20
CA LEU A 64 -20.68 -1.85 17.65
C LEU A 64 -21.91 -1.82 18.57
N ASN A 65 -23.10 -1.69 17.96
CA ASN A 65 -24.34 -1.69 18.70
C ASN A 65 -24.56 -3.05 19.41
N SER A 66 -24.89 -3.03 20.69
CA SER A 66 -25.05 -4.22 21.53
C SER A 66 -26.13 -5.22 21.08
N ARG A 67 -27.04 -4.80 20.16
CA ARG A 67 -28.04 -5.69 19.56
C ARG A 67 -27.46 -6.59 18.45
N ILE A 68 -26.26 -6.29 17.96
CA ILE A 68 -25.61 -7.01 16.88
C ILE A 68 -24.93 -8.26 17.44
N LYS A 69 -25.27 -9.42 16.88
CA LYS A 69 -24.57 -10.67 17.16
C LYS A 69 -23.32 -10.76 16.29
N VAL A 70 -22.17 -11.07 16.87
CA VAL A 70 -20.93 -11.28 16.13
C VAL A 70 -20.59 -12.77 16.11
N LYS A 71 -20.38 -13.30 14.90
CA LYS A 71 -19.74 -14.60 14.65
C LYS A 71 -18.33 -14.32 14.11
N GLU A 72 -17.35 -15.13 14.44
CA GLU A 72 -15.94 -14.92 14.09
C GLU A 72 -15.37 -16.11 13.34
N ILE A 73 -14.57 -15.83 12.29
CA ILE A 73 -13.72 -16.81 11.62
C ILE A 73 -12.32 -16.23 11.44
N PHE A 74 -11.31 -17.10 11.30
CA PHE A 74 -9.90 -16.71 11.27
C PHE A 74 -9.25 -16.92 9.92
N GLY A 75 -9.36 -15.94 9.05
CA GLY A 75 -8.85 -15.95 7.68
C GLY A 75 -7.32 -15.88 7.55
N LYS A 76 -6.60 -15.46 8.62
CA LYS A 76 -5.13 -15.44 8.70
C LYS A 76 -4.46 -14.67 7.56
N TRP A 77 -5.10 -13.62 7.06
CA TRP A 77 -4.72 -12.82 5.88
C TRP A 77 -4.74 -13.57 4.54
N LYS A 78 -5.37 -14.77 4.46
CA LYS A 78 -5.33 -15.65 3.30
C LYS A 78 -6.72 -15.93 2.74
N PRO A 79 -6.98 -15.61 1.46
CA PRO A 79 -8.26 -15.90 0.80
C PRO A 79 -8.69 -17.36 0.91
N GLU A 80 -7.76 -18.28 0.68
CA GLU A 80 -8.03 -19.73 0.71
C GLU A 80 -8.42 -20.24 2.10
N THR A 81 -7.91 -19.58 3.17
CA THR A 81 -8.33 -19.91 4.54
C THR A 81 -9.76 -19.43 4.79
N VAL A 82 -10.11 -18.23 4.31
CA VAL A 82 -11.48 -17.69 4.42
C VAL A 82 -12.47 -18.59 3.67
N GLU A 83 -12.13 -18.99 2.45
CA GLU A 83 -13.00 -19.87 1.65
C GLU A 83 -13.26 -21.20 2.35
N LYS A 84 -12.24 -21.76 3.00
CA LYS A 84 -12.37 -22.99 3.79
C LYS A 84 -13.25 -22.79 5.03
N GLU A 85 -12.98 -21.77 5.83
CA GLU A 85 -13.75 -21.45 7.05
C GLU A 85 -15.22 -21.19 6.72
N ILE A 86 -15.52 -20.48 5.64
CA ILE A 86 -16.88 -20.24 5.14
C ILE A 86 -17.56 -21.56 4.75
N ALA A 87 -16.84 -22.47 4.07
CA ALA A 87 -17.39 -23.76 3.65
C ALA A 87 -17.73 -24.70 4.82
N GLU A 88 -17.13 -24.50 5.98
CA GLU A 88 -17.37 -25.26 7.21
C GLU A 88 -18.42 -24.59 8.11
N MET A 89 -18.97 -23.41 7.72
CA MET A 89 -19.96 -22.69 8.51
C MET A 89 -21.38 -23.22 8.29
N ASP A 90 -22.06 -23.42 9.40
CA ASP A 90 -23.53 -23.57 9.43
C ASP A 90 -24.20 -22.20 9.47
N SER A 91 -25.38 -22.06 8.89
CA SER A 91 -26.25 -20.87 9.02
C SER A 91 -25.65 -19.59 8.45
N LEU A 92 -25.13 -19.63 7.21
CA LEU A 92 -24.70 -18.46 6.44
C LEU A 92 -25.86 -17.51 6.11
N GLU A 93 -27.09 -18.05 6.00
CA GLU A 93 -28.32 -17.29 5.70
C GLU A 93 -28.70 -16.29 6.80
N GLU A 94 -28.17 -16.47 8.02
CA GLU A 94 -28.37 -15.54 9.13
C GLU A 94 -27.42 -14.32 9.10
N VAL A 95 -26.41 -14.31 8.20
CA VAL A 95 -25.40 -13.26 8.13
C VAL A 95 -25.94 -12.06 7.35
N ASP A 96 -25.97 -10.90 7.97
CA ASP A 96 -26.38 -9.63 7.35
C ASP A 96 -25.18 -8.81 6.87
N VAL A 97 -24.05 -8.91 7.57
CA VAL A 97 -22.83 -8.17 7.25
C VAL A 97 -21.62 -9.08 7.41
N VAL A 98 -20.68 -8.98 6.48
CA VAL A 98 -19.32 -9.51 6.61
C VAL A 98 -18.37 -8.33 6.80
N PHE A 99 -17.69 -8.27 7.93
CA PHE A 99 -16.58 -7.37 8.18
C PHE A 99 -15.27 -8.16 8.16
N ALA A 100 -14.41 -7.91 7.19
CA ALA A 100 -13.11 -8.56 7.11
C ALA A 100 -11.97 -7.58 7.39
N HIS A 101 -10.94 -8.09 8.05
CA HIS A 101 -9.77 -7.29 8.41
C HIS A 101 -8.89 -6.87 7.22
N ASN A 102 -9.20 -7.32 5.99
CA ASN A 102 -8.73 -6.70 4.76
C ASN A 102 -9.68 -6.99 3.58
N ASP A 103 -9.53 -6.24 2.48
CA ASP A 103 -10.37 -6.35 1.29
C ASP A 103 -10.26 -7.71 0.61
N VAL A 104 -9.06 -8.28 0.57
CA VAL A 104 -8.82 -9.58 -0.09
C VAL A 104 -9.61 -10.69 0.59
N MET A 105 -9.70 -10.67 1.92
CA MET A 105 -10.52 -11.62 2.69
C MET A 105 -12.01 -11.33 2.56
N ALA A 106 -12.43 -10.05 2.51
CA ALA A 106 -13.83 -9.69 2.29
C ALA A 106 -14.33 -10.20 0.92
N MET A 107 -13.55 -9.98 -0.14
CA MET A 107 -13.86 -10.48 -1.49
C MET A 107 -13.84 -12.01 -1.55
N ALA A 108 -12.94 -12.67 -0.83
CA ALA A 108 -12.91 -14.12 -0.74
C ALA A 108 -14.17 -14.68 -0.06
N ALA A 109 -14.60 -14.05 1.04
CA ALA A 109 -15.83 -14.39 1.72
C ALA A 109 -17.05 -14.24 0.79
N ARG A 110 -17.14 -13.11 0.07
CA ARG A 110 -18.20 -12.88 -0.92
C ARG A 110 -18.25 -13.99 -1.99
N ARG A 111 -17.10 -14.31 -2.59
CA ARG A 111 -17.02 -15.37 -3.61
C ARG A 111 -17.38 -16.74 -3.05
N ALA A 112 -16.95 -17.09 -1.84
CA ALA A 112 -17.24 -18.36 -1.21
C ALA A 112 -18.74 -18.50 -0.93
N ILE A 113 -19.35 -17.46 -0.33
CA ILE A 113 -20.79 -17.44 -0.04
C ILE A 113 -21.61 -17.56 -1.33
N GLU A 114 -21.27 -16.79 -2.38
CA GLU A 114 -21.97 -16.84 -3.66
C GLU A 114 -21.89 -18.21 -4.34
N ARG A 115 -20.75 -18.90 -4.22
CA ARG A 115 -20.55 -20.25 -4.75
C ARG A 115 -21.39 -21.30 -4.05
N MET A 116 -21.55 -21.17 -2.73
CA MET A 116 -22.31 -22.13 -1.91
C MET A 116 -23.82 -21.87 -1.95
N HIS A 117 -24.22 -20.61 -1.94
CA HIS A 117 -25.59 -20.14 -1.89
C HIS A 117 -25.79 -19.02 -2.92
N PRO A 118 -26.02 -19.34 -4.21
CA PRO A 118 -26.18 -18.35 -5.27
C PRO A 118 -27.25 -17.30 -4.93
N GLY A 119 -26.89 -16.03 -5.07
CA GLY A 119 -27.73 -14.88 -4.75
C GLY A 119 -27.75 -14.48 -3.27
N LEU A 120 -27.13 -15.24 -2.37
CA LEU A 120 -27.03 -14.86 -0.95
C LEU A 120 -26.09 -13.67 -0.76
N ALA A 121 -24.96 -13.66 -1.47
CA ALA A 121 -23.97 -12.59 -1.38
C ALA A 121 -24.52 -11.20 -1.74
N ASP A 122 -25.55 -11.12 -2.57
CA ASP A 122 -26.17 -9.82 -2.94
C ASP A 122 -27.03 -9.21 -1.83
N ARG A 123 -27.37 -10.01 -0.82
CA ARG A 123 -28.13 -9.55 0.36
C ARG A 123 -27.24 -9.16 1.54
N ILE A 124 -25.98 -9.58 1.51
CA ILE A 124 -25.00 -9.37 2.58
C ILE A 124 -24.20 -8.09 2.30
N CYS A 125 -24.02 -7.26 3.32
CA CYS A 125 -23.17 -6.08 3.25
C CYS A 125 -21.71 -6.48 3.53
N PHE A 126 -20.81 -6.33 2.56
CA PHE A 126 -19.38 -6.65 2.73
C PHE A 126 -18.58 -5.39 3.01
N VAL A 127 -17.76 -5.41 4.07
CA VAL A 127 -16.89 -4.32 4.50
C VAL A 127 -15.46 -4.84 4.64
N GLY A 128 -14.52 -4.15 4.02
CA GLY A 128 -13.10 -4.47 4.07
C GLY A 128 -12.24 -3.39 4.71
N ILE A 129 -10.96 -3.59 4.66
CA ILE A 129 -9.91 -2.64 5.04
C ILE A 129 -8.81 -2.77 3.99
N ASP A 130 -8.13 -1.72 3.71
CA ASP A 130 -6.96 -1.42 2.88
C ASP A 130 -7.30 -0.39 1.80
N ALA A 131 -8.41 -0.52 1.09
CA ALA A 131 -8.83 0.31 -0.04
C ALA A 131 -7.68 0.53 -1.06
N VAL A 132 -6.92 -0.55 -1.33
CA VAL A 132 -5.81 -0.51 -2.30
C VAL A 132 -6.35 -0.20 -3.68
N SER A 133 -5.64 0.69 -4.42
CA SER A 133 -5.95 1.00 -5.81
C SER A 133 -5.43 -0.06 -6.78
N GLY A 134 -6.00 -0.10 -7.99
CA GLY A 134 -5.62 -1.02 -9.06
C GLY A 134 -6.72 -2.03 -9.40
N ARG A 135 -6.52 -2.77 -10.48
CA ARG A 135 -7.49 -3.78 -10.95
C ARG A 135 -7.61 -4.95 -10.00
N GLY A 136 -8.83 -5.38 -9.73
CA GLY A 136 -9.15 -6.48 -8.82
C GLY A 136 -8.88 -6.14 -7.34
N SER A 137 -8.71 -4.87 -7.01
CA SER A 137 -8.41 -4.40 -5.67
C SER A 137 -9.64 -3.96 -4.88
N GLY A 138 -9.46 -3.67 -3.60
CA GLY A 138 -10.55 -3.24 -2.73
C GLY A 138 -11.23 -1.96 -3.17
N LEU A 139 -10.49 -0.99 -3.71
CA LEU A 139 -11.05 0.26 -4.20
C LEU A 139 -11.98 0.03 -5.42
N GLU A 140 -11.55 -0.80 -6.36
CA GLU A 140 -12.38 -1.19 -7.52
C GLU A 140 -13.61 -2.00 -7.08
N ALA A 141 -13.45 -2.90 -6.10
CA ALA A 141 -14.55 -3.67 -5.53
C ALA A 141 -15.62 -2.77 -4.87
N VAL A 142 -15.22 -1.68 -4.20
CA VAL A 142 -16.17 -0.68 -3.68
C VAL A 142 -16.87 0.06 -4.82
N MET A 143 -16.15 0.45 -5.87
CA MET A 143 -16.75 1.12 -7.03
C MET A 143 -17.81 0.28 -7.73
N HIS A 144 -17.58 -1.03 -7.85
CA HIS A 144 -18.50 -1.97 -8.50
C HIS A 144 -19.58 -2.51 -7.55
N GLY A 145 -19.55 -2.14 -6.27
CA GLY A 145 -20.53 -2.57 -5.27
C GLY A 145 -20.32 -4.02 -4.77
N GLU A 146 -19.17 -4.62 -5.06
CA GLU A 146 -18.78 -5.91 -4.46
C GLU A 146 -18.50 -5.79 -2.97
N LEU A 147 -17.91 -4.65 -2.58
CA LEU A 147 -17.80 -4.18 -1.21
C LEU A 147 -18.67 -2.94 -1.03
N ALA A 148 -19.39 -2.87 0.08
CA ALA A 148 -20.16 -1.68 0.45
C ALA A 148 -19.25 -0.54 0.91
N ALA A 149 -18.13 -0.89 1.55
CA ALA A 149 -17.08 0.04 1.96
C ALA A 149 -15.76 -0.69 2.23
N SER A 150 -14.68 0.09 2.21
CA SER A 150 -13.37 -0.29 2.74
C SER A 150 -12.79 0.87 3.53
N VAL A 151 -12.03 0.58 4.60
CA VAL A 151 -11.31 1.63 5.34
C VAL A 151 -9.89 1.70 4.83
N LEU A 152 -9.50 2.85 4.26
CA LEU A 152 -8.16 3.07 3.72
C LEU A 152 -7.09 2.82 4.78
N TYR A 153 -6.11 1.96 4.45
CA TYR A 153 -4.93 1.73 5.28
C TYR A 153 -3.71 2.46 4.70
N PRO A 154 -3.18 3.47 5.41
CA PRO A 154 -1.99 4.19 4.95
C PRO A 154 -0.72 3.38 5.23
N THR A 155 0.07 3.08 4.22
CA THR A 155 1.30 2.27 4.35
C THR A 155 2.45 3.01 5.03
N GLY A 156 2.51 4.34 4.91
CA GLY A 156 3.53 5.17 5.57
C GLY A 156 4.97 4.99 5.07
N GLY A 157 5.20 4.30 3.95
CA GLY A 157 6.55 3.96 3.49
C GLY A 157 7.47 5.16 3.28
N SER A 158 7.00 6.23 2.63
CA SER A 158 7.81 7.45 2.42
C SER A 158 8.12 8.19 3.73
N LEU A 159 7.20 8.20 4.69
CA LEU A 159 7.45 8.73 6.03
C LEU A 159 8.48 7.88 6.77
N ALA A 160 8.40 6.56 6.66
CA ALA A 160 9.34 5.65 7.30
C ALA A 160 10.77 5.87 6.82
N ILE A 161 10.99 6.07 5.51
CA ILE A 161 12.30 6.39 4.95
C ILE A 161 12.80 7.75 5.48
N ARG A 162 11.96 8.78 5.49
CA ARG A 162 12.32 10.11 5.99
C ARG A 162 12.73 10.07 7.46
N VAL A 163 11.93 9.41 8.31
CA VAL A 163 12.22 9.27 9.74
C VAL A 163 13.49 8.44 9.97
N ALA A 164 13.74 7.39 9.16
CA ALA A 164 14.99 6.65 9.22
C ALA A 164 16.21 7.52 8.91
N MET A 165 16.11 8.40 7.91
CA MET A 165 17.19 9.37 7.61
C MET A 165 17.42 10.37 8.73
N GLN A 166 16.36 10.87 9.37
CA GLN A 166 16.46 11.73 10.54
C GLN A 166 17.21 11.05 11.69
N ILE A 167 16.86 9.80 11.99
CA ILE A 167 17.55 8.99 13.01
C ILE A 167 19.05 8.84 12.68
N LEU A 168 19.38 8.53 11.42
CA LEU A 168 20.77 8.38 10.98
C LEU A 168 21.57 9.69 11.08
N ASN A 169 20.91 10.83 10.91
CA ASN A 169 21.50 12.15 11.08
C ASN A 169 21.62 12.59 12.55
N GLY A 170 21.16 11.77 13.51
CA GLY A 170 21.16 12.11 14.93
C GLY A 170 20.05 13.08 15.36
N GLU A 171 19.02 13.26 14.54
CA GLU A 171 17.87 14.10 14.85
C GLU A 171 16.89 13.39 15.79
N ASP A 172 16.23 14.15 16.66
CA ASP A 172 15.17 13.62 17.52
C ASP A 172 13.91 13.34 16.69
N VAL A 173 13.31 12.17 16.94
CA VAL A 173 12.08 11.74 16.27
C VAL A 173 11.00 11.39 17.28
N SER A 174 9.74 11.53 16.89
CA SER A 174 8.62 11.11 17.72
C SER A 174 8.64 9.59 17.96
N ARG A 175 8.24 9.18 19.17
CA ARG A 175 8.12 7.76 19.52
C ARG A 175 7.11 7.02 18.65
N GLN A 176 6.10 7.73 18.14
CA GLN A 176 5.02 7.16 17.37
C GLN A 176 4.48 8.14 16.31
N TYR A 177 4.28 7.61 15.10
CA TYR A 177 3.57 8.28 14.00
C TYR A 177 2.36 7.43 13.62
N LEU A 178 1.18 7.83 14.11
CA LEU A 178 -0.08 7.20 13.71
C LEU A 178 -0.66 7.93 12.50
N LEU A 179 -0.82 7.20 11.41
CA LEU A 179 -1.34 7.72 10.17
C LEU A 179 -2.87 7.65 10.16
N SER A 180 -3.51 8.73 9.69
CA SER A 180 -4.95 8.82 9.58
C SER A 180 -5.47 7.94 8.45
N SER A 181 -6.64 7.35 8.68
CA SER A 181 -7.40 6.57 7.71
C SER A 181 -8.70 7.28 7.33
N ALA A 182 -9.34 6.82 6.26
CA ALA A 182 -10.64 7.32 5.81
C ALA A 182 -11.53 6.15 5.39
N LEU A 183 -12.82 6.26 5.65
CA LEU A 183 -13.81 5.35 5.12
C LEU A 183 -14.04 5.65 3.64
N ILE A 184 -13.95 4.61 2.83
CA ILE A 184 -14.19 4.64 1.39
C ILE A 184 -15.48 3.88 1.10
N ASP A 185 -16.45 4.57 0.53
CA ASP A 185 -17.71 4.00 0.08
C ASP A 185 -18.02 4.42 -1.37
N LYS A 186 -19.17 4.03 -1.89
CA LYS A 186 -19.57 4.36 -3.27
C LYS A 186 -19.57 5.86 -3.60
N ASN A 187 -19.60 6.75 -2.59
CA ASN A 187 -19.69 8.19 -2.82
C ASN A 187 -18.31 8.80 -3.11
N ASN A 188 -17.24 8.21 -2.59
CA ASN A 188 -15.88 8.74 -2.73
C ASN A 188 -14.89 7.81 -3.45
N ALA A 189 -15.22 6.52 -3.61
CA ALA A 189 -14.34 5.54 -4.25
C ALA A 189 -13.93 5.94 -5.67
N GLY A 190 -14.86 6.43 -6.51
CA GLY A 190 -14.55 6.85 -7.87
C GLY A 190 -13.56 8.00 -7.94
N THR A 191 -13.66 8.99 -7.07
CA THR A 191 -12.71 10.11 -7.00
C THR A 191 -11.31 9.61 -6.62
N LEU A 192 -11.23 8.73 -5.61
CA LEU A 192 -9.96 8.17 -5.18
C LEU A 192 -9.32 7.28 -6.25
N PHE A 193 -10.14 6.52 -6.99
CA PHE A 193 -9.65 5.70 -8.09
C PHE A 193 -8.99 6.55 -9.17
N ILE A 194 -9.67 7.62 -9.63
CA ILE A 194 -9.11 8.55 -10.61
C ILE A 194 -7.81 9.18 -10.11
N GLN A 195 -7.77 9.62 -8.85
CA GLN A 195 -6.55 10.18 -8.27
C GLN A 195 -5.41 9.16 -8.22
N SER A 196 -5.69 7.91 -7.89
CA SER A 196 -4.68 6.85 -7.84
C SER A 196 -4.13 6.51 -9.23
N GLU A 197 -4.97 6.46 -10.26
CA GLU A 197 -4.54 6.25 -11.65
C GLU A 197 -3.64 7.41 -12.11
N GLN A 198 -4.00 8.66 -11.80
CA GLN A 198 -3.15 9.81 -12.12
C GLN A 198 -1.76 9.72 -11.45
N VAL A 199 -1.70 9.26 -10.20
CA VAL A 199 -0.40 9.05 -9.52
C VAL A 199 0.44 7.99 -10.24
N VAL A 200 -0.15 6.89 -10.68
CA VAL A 200 0.54 5.85 -11.46
C VAL A 200 1.06 6.43 -12.79
N ASP A 201 0.24 7.20 -13.49
CA ASP A 201 0.65 7.85 -14.75
C ASP A 201 1.82 8.83 -14.53
N TYR A 202 1.77 9.64 -13.48
CA TYR A 202 2.88 10.54 -13.15
C TYR A 202 4.15 9.78 -12.78
N GLN A 203 4.05 8.69 -12.03
CA GLN A 203 5.21 7.85 -11.72
C GLN A 203 5.84 7.27 -12.99
N HIS A 204 5.03 6.79 -13.92
CA HIS A 204 5.51 6.29 -15.20
C HIS A 204 6.20 7.38 -16.04
N GLN A 205 5.62 8.59 -16.09
CA GLN A 205 6.24 9.73 -16.78
C GLN A 205 7.57 10.14 -16.14
N ILE A 206 7.66 10.15 -14.80
CA ILE A 206 8.91 10.44 -14.09
C ILE A 206 9.99 9.41 -14.43
N GLU A 207 9.65 8.13 -14.48
CA GLU A 207 10.61 7.07 -14.82
C GLU A 207 11.12 7.21 -16.27
N LEU A 208 10.23 7.47 -17.22
CA LEU A 208 10.62 7.76 -18.60
C LEU A 208 11.54 8.98 -18.72
N GLN A 209 11.26 10.05 -17.97
CA GLN A 209 12.12 11.24 -17.95
C GLN A 209 13.49 10.93 -17.35
N ARG A 210 13.54 10.12 -16.30
CA ARG A 210 14.77 9.67 -15.68
C ARG A 210 15.63 8.85 -16.64
N GLU A 211 15.06 7.87 -17.34
CA GLU A 211 15.76 7.08 -18.35
C GLU A 211 16.33 7.95 -19.47
N ASN A 212 15.55 8.93 -19.95
CA ASN A 212 16.00 9.89 -20.94
C ASN A 212 17.18 10.74 -20.45
N LEU A 213 17.10 11.21 -19.19
CA LEU A 213 18.17 12.00 -18.58
C LEU A 213 19.46 11.18 -18.42
N GLU A 214 19.36 9.94 -17.95
CA GLU A 214 20.51 9.02 -17.85
C GLU A 214 21.16 8.76 -19.22
N SER A 215 20.35 8.56 -20.27
CA SER A 215 20.83 8.44 -21.65
C SER A 215 21.56 9.70 -22.14
N MET A 216 21.01 10.89 -21.85
CA MET A 216 21.64 12.16 -22.19
C MET A 216 22.96 12.37 -21.46
N LEU A 217 23.01 12.08 -20.15
CA LEU A 217 24.23 12.17 -19.36
C LEU A 217 25.31 11.23 -19.88
N SER A 218 24.95 10.00 -20.24
CA SER A 218 25.88 9.02 -20.84
C SER A 218 26.49 9.56 -22.16
N LYS A 219 25.65 10.09 -23.06
CA LYS A 219 26.10 10.71 -24.32
C LYS A 219 27.00 11.91 -24.08
N TYR A 220 26.67 12.75 -23.11
CA TYR A 220 27.48 13.91 -22.74
C TYR A 220 28.86 13.51 -22.20
N THR A 221 28.90 12.51 -21.31
CA THR A 221 30.16 11.97 -20.79
C THR A 221 31.02 11.35 -21.88
N PHE A 222 30.39 10.61 -22.80
CA PHE A 222 31.10 10.06 -23.99
C PHE A 222 31.69 11.17 -24.86
N LEU A 223 30.93 12.24 -25.14
CA LEU A 223 31.39 13.37 -25.91
C LEU A 223 32.56 14.09 -25.22
N GLN A 224 32.47 14.37 -23.94
CA GLN A 224 33.55 14.98 -23.13
C GLN A 224 34.85 14.15 -23.23
N ASN A 225 34.73 12.83 -23.01
CA ASN A 225 35.88 11.93 -23.07
C ASN A 225 36.50 11.92 -24.48
N SER A 226 35.66 11.91 -25.52
CA SER A 226 36.13 11.95 -26.91
C SER A 226 36.85 13.26 -27.25
N VAL A 227 36.33 14.39 -26.82
CA VAL A 227 37.01 15.71 -26.97
C VAL A 227 38.34 15.73 -26.23
N GLY A 228 38.38 15.22 -25.02
CA GLY A 228 39.61 15.09 -24.23
C GLY A 228 40.69 14.26 -24.93
N ILE A 229 40.32 13.13 -25.52
CA ILE A 229 41.23 12.28 -26.27
C ILE A 229 41.75 13.01 -27.54
N ILE A 230 40.89 13.71 -28.27
CA ILE A 230 41.28 14.46 -29.45
C ILE A 230 42.30 15.57 -29.09
N LEU A 231 42.04 16.31 -28.00
CA LEU A 231 42.95 17.35 -27.52
C LEU A 231 44.33 16.79 -27.12
N LEU A 232 44.36 15.62 -26.46
CA LEU A 232 45.58 14.92 -26.09
C LEU A 232 46.37 14.48 -27.35
N LEU A 233 45.70 13.91 -28.35
CA LEU A 233 46.34 13.53 -29.63
C LEU A 233 46.89 14.74 -30.39
N MET A 234 46.16 15.84 -30.44
CA MET A 234 46.63 17.10 -31.04
C MET A 234 47.86 17.63 -30.29
N GLY A 235 47.87 17.60 -28.97
CA GLY A 235 49.01 18.00 -28.16
C GLY A 235 50.26 17.15 -28.45
N MET A 236 50.09 15.81 -28.54
CA MET A 236 51.20 14.90 -28.90
C MET A 236 51.74 15.16 -30.31
N LEU A 237 50.87 15.42 -31.30
CA LEU A 237 51.28 15.75 -32.65
C LEU A 237 52.04 17.07 -32.68
N LEU A 238 51.62 18.09 -31.96
CA LEU A 238 52.31 19.38 -31.86
C LEU A 238 53.68 19.24 -31.22
N LEU A 239 53.80 18.48 -30.13
CA LEU A 239 55.09 18.19 -29.51
C LEU A 239 56.04 17.41 -30.43
N SER A 240 55.52 16.42 -31.18
CA SER A 240 56.32 15.68 -32.17
C SER A 240 56.82 16.58 -33.29
N ALA A 241 55.98 17.50 -33.83
CA ALA A 241 56.37 18.45 -34.82
C ALA A 241 57.46 19.43 -34.32
N LEU A 242 57.32 19.94 -33.13
CA LEU A 242 58.33 20.79 -32.48
C LEU A 242 59.66 20.06 -32.27
N TYR A 243 59.60 18.79 -31.88
CA TYR A 243 60.79 17.95 -31.74
C TYR A 243 61.49 17.76 -33.08
N VAL A 244 60.79 17.47 -34.16
CA VAL A 244 61.36 17.34 -35.52
C VAL A 244 62.02 18.64 -35.96
N VAL A 245 61.36 19.80 -35.79
CA VAL A 245 61.92 21.12 -36.09
C VAL A 245 63.20 21.37 -35.30
N HIS A 246 63.21 21.04 -34.01
CA HIS A 246 64.38 21.21 -33.17
C HIS A 246 65.58 20.34 -33.63
N VAL A 247 65.31 19.05 -33.96
CA VAL A 247 66.34 18.15 -34.47
C VAL A 247 66.93 18.64 -35.80
N LEU A 248 66.03 19.08 -36.71
CA LEU A 248 66.48 19.63 -37.99
C LEU A 248 67.32 20.94 -37.86
N SER A 249 66.99 21.78 -36.89
CA SER A 249 67.79 22.98 -36.59
C SER A 249 69.21 22.65 -36.05
N LEU A 250 69.36 21.52 -35.35
CA LEU A 250 70.64 21.04 -34.84
C LEU A 250 71.54 20.41 -35.92
N ILE A 251 70.96 19.94 -37.00
CA ILE A 251 71.67 19.30 -38.10
C ILE A 251 72.16 20.37 -39.16
N HIS A 252 71.54 21.57 -39.14
CA HIS A 252 71.88 22.65 -40.06
C HIS A 252 72.77 23.73 -39.40
N ILE A 253 73.32 23.47 -38.24
CA ILE A 253 74.45 24.19 -37.63
C ILE A 253 75.75 23.41 -37.96
#